data_c28ef74c5db30f6a9cd9d98199864693
#
_entry.id   c28ef74c5db30f6a9cd9d98199864693
#
_cell.length_a   1.000
_cell.length_b   1.000
_cell.length_c   1.000
_cell.angle_alpha   90.00
_cell.angle_beta   90.00
_cell.angle_gamma   90.00
#
_symmetry.space_group_name_H-M   'P 1'
#
loop_
_entity.id
_entity.type
_entity.pdbx_description
1 polymer ?
#
loop_
_entity_poly.entity_id
_entity_poly.type
_entity_poly.pdbx_seq_one_letter_code
_entity_poly.pdbx_strand_id
1 'polypeptide(L)'
;MCGIIGYTGSEDVKGVLLDALELLEYRGYDSAGIAVADTGLKQTKVYKCAGRVKDLRAICESEKLITECGIGHTRWATHGGVNDTNAHPHQVGKVTLVHNGIIENYRELIADYELESVLKSETDSEVVAALLNKFYIGDPDEAIKKTVSKLKGTFALVILFEDHQGEIYSVRNVSPIVATLCKEGAMLASDLTALCRFTNRYFVVPEYHILKLAKDAIVLKDFNGNQVEPDYLEVDWELNNAGKNGYPFYMEKEIMEQPDAIERTITNRITSGMPDFTADGVPDEIFTQCERVNIIACGTAMHAGLVAQALIKSILHMHIDVDMASEFMYSDPVIDEKSLVIAVSQSGETIDTLEAVKYAKKRGAKCLSIINVKGSSIARESDYVLYTNAGPEIAVASTKAYTTQLAVFYLIVAKMAQLRGVFSQEETQSFIRELQRTPDVMKKVLEGRQEIHKLANKVLEAKDLFMIGRGLDYSILLEGSLKLKEVSYIHSEAYASGELKHGPIALITQDTPVVAAVTQEKLMSKELSNIKEVRSRGADIVLFIKESLAKDIDRAYDTFHLPDMQDEFMVMPASVALQLLAYYVSSDKGFDVDKPRNLAKVVTVE
;
A
#
# COMPACT_ATOMS: atom_id res chain seq x y z
N MET A 1 -3.85 -7.92 6.09
CA MET A 1 -5.12 -7.19 6.25
C MET A 1 -6.24 -7.89 5.53
N CYS A 2 -7.50 -7.70 5.96
CA CYS A 2 -8.64 -8.49 5.48
C CYS A 2 -9.43 -7.76 4.39
N GLY A 3 -10.14 -8.51 3.52
CA GLY A 3 -11.08 -7.98 2.55
C GLY A 3 -12.52 -8.21 3.01
N ILE A 4 -13.37 -7.17 2.90
CA ILE A 4 -14.80 -7.27 3.16
C ILE A 4 -15.58 -6.91 1.91
N ILE A 5 -16.67 -7.63 1.67
CA ILE A 5 -17.70 -7.33 0.69
C ILE A 5 -19.08 -7.56 1.29
N GLY A 6 -20.05 -6.72 1.00
CA GLY A 6 -21.47 -6.93 1.23
C GLY A 6 -22.25 -6.56 -0.02
N TYR A 7 -23.22 -7.38 -0.38
CA TYR A 7 -24.09 -7.16 -1.53
C TYR A 7 -25.52 -7.53 -1.22
N THR A 8 -26.46 -6.67 -1.59
CA THR A 8 -27.90 -6.95 -1.62
C THR A 8 -28.47 -6.46 -2.94
N GLY A 9 -29.09 -7.35 -3.72
CA GLY A 9 -29.50 -7.01 -5.07
C GLY A 9 -30.13 -8.14 -5.86
N SER A 10 -30.18 -7.96 -7.19
CA SER A 10 -30.87 -8.83 -8.12
C SER A 10 -29.98 -9.84 -8.84
N GLU A 11 -28.66 -9.71 -8.76
CA GLU A 11 -27.72 -10.66 -9.36
C GLU A 11 -27.49 -11.89 -8.46
N ASP A 12 -26.76 -12.88 -8.99
CA ASP A 12 -26.30 -14.02 -8.19
C ASP A 12 -25.41 -13.55 -7.03
N VAL A 13 -25.99 -13.40 -5.85
CA VAL A 13 -25.30 -12.92 -4.65
C VAL A 13 -24.01 -13.70 -4.38
N LYS A 14 -24.07 -15.04 -4.47
CA LYS A 14 -22.91 -15.90 -4.26
C LYS A 14 -21.80 -15.61 -5.27
N GLY A 15 -22.14 -15.48 -6.55
CA GLY A 15 -21.18 -15.15 -7.61
C GLY A 15 -20.55 -13.77 -7.40
N VAL A 16 -21.36 -12.77 -7.11
CA VAL A 16 -20.89 -11.40 -6.84
C VAL A 16 -19.92 -11.36 -5.65
N LEU A 17 -20.25 -12.04 -4.54
CA LEU A 17 -19.39 -12.08 -3.37
C LEU A 17 -18.04 -12.76 -3.67
N LEU A 18 -18.06 -13.92 -4.33
CA LEU A 18 -16.85 -14.67 -4.65
C LEU A 18 -15.94 -13.91 -5.64
N ASP A 19 -16.51 -13.29 -6.68
CA ASP A 19 -15.76 -12.49 -7.65
C ASP A 19 -15.12 -11.25 -6.98
N ALA A 20 -15.86 -10.59 -6.09
CA ALA A 20 -15.33 -9.46 -5.33
C ALA A 20 -14.24 -9.87 -4.34
N LEU A 21 -14.39 -11.01 -3.66
CA LEU A 21 -13.36 -11.53 -2.75
C LEU A 21 -12.08 -11.94 -3.50
N GLU A 22 -12.17 -12.46 -4.73
CA GLU A 22 -10.99 -12.71 -5.56
C GLU A 22 -10.20 -11.43 -5.85
N LEU A 23 -10.91 -10.31 -6.10
CA LEU A 23 -10.30 -9.00 -6.26
C LEU A 23 -9.70 -8.45 -4.97
N LEU A 24 -10.22 -8.84 -3.79
CA LEU A 24 -9.74 -8.42 -2.48
C LEU A 24 -8.68 -9.36 -1.87
N GLU A 25 -8.36 -10.48 -2.53
CA GLU A 25 -7.46 -11.50 -2.01
C GLU A 25 -6.03 -10.97 -1.74
N TYR A 26 -5.60 -9.91 -2.45
CA TYR A 26 -4.33 -9.23 -2.18
C TYR A 26 -4.25 -8.59 -0.78
N ARG A 27 -5.41 -8.40 -0.12
CA ARG A 27 -5.50 -7.88 1.25
C ARG A 27 -5.36 -8.97 2.32
N GLY A 28 -5.72 -10.22 2.01
CA GLY A 28 -5.61 -11.35 2.93
C GLY A 28 -6.01 -12.64 2.21
N TYR A 29 -5.29 -13.70 2.46
CA TYR A 29 -5.45 -14.98 1.76
C TYR A 29 -5.26 -16.21 2.66
N ASP A 30 -5.27 -16.02 3.99
CA ASP A 30 -5.10 -17.12 4.96
C ASP A 30 -6.38 -17.96 5.09
N SER A 31 -7.53 -17.32 5.01
CA SER A 31 -8.84 -17.97 4.97
C SER A 31 -9.86 -17.09 4.25
N ALA A 32 -10.92 -17.70 3.75
CA ALA A 32 -12.01 -17.00 3.09
C ALA A 32 -13.36 -17.56 3.53
N GLY A 33 -14.42 -16.74 3.43
CA GLY A 33 -15.77 -17.19 3.69
C GLY A 33 -16.84 -16.19 3.29
N ILE A 34 -18.05 -16.72 3.10
CA ILE A 34 -19.26 -15.94 2.82
C ILE A 34 -20.39 -16.37 3.74
N ALA A 35 -21.28 -15.44 4.03
CA ALA A 35 -22.59 -15.73 4.61
C ALA A 35 -23.66 -15.15 3.70
N VAL A 36 -24.69 -15.95 3.42
CA VAL A 36 -25.80 -15.56 2.55
C VAL A 36 -27.14 -15.79 3.26
N ALA A 37 -28.05 -14.83 3.16
CA ALA A 37 -29.40 -14.96 3.67
C ALA A 37 -30.22 -15.80 2.68
N ASP A 38 -30.59 -17.04 3.08
CA ASP A 38 -31.45 -17.90 2.31
C ASP A 38 -32.92 -17.55 2.60
N THR A 39 -33.54 -16.84 1.67
CA THR A 39 -34.92 -16.35 1.81
C THR A 39 -35.93 -17.50 1.78
N GLY A 40 -35.57 -18.65 1.16
CA GLY A 40 -36.43 -19.85 1.14
C GLY A 40 -36.50 -20.55 2.49
N LEU A 41 -35.39 -20.62 3.21
CA LEU A 41 -35.29 -21.25 4.53
C LEU A 41 -35.40 -20.28 5.69
N LYS A 42 -35.37 -18.98 5.42
CA LYS A 42 -35.36 -17.88 6.41
C LYS A 42 -34.22 -18.01 7.43
N GLN A 43 -33.04 -18.41 6.95
CA GLN A 43 -31.83 -18.55 7.77
C GLN A 43 -30.60 -18.07 7.04
N THR A 44 -29.54 -17.72 7.79
CA THR A 44 -28.24 -17.39 7.22
C THR A 44 -27.38 -18.63 7.11
N LYS A 45 -26.87 -18.91 5.91
CA LYS A 45 -25.92 -20.00 5.65
C LYS A 45 -24.50 -19.43 5.57
N VAL A 46 -23.57 -20.09 6.25
CA VAL A 46 -22.14 -19.69 6.32
C VAL A 46 -21.30 -20.77 5.64
N TYR A 47 -20.45 -20.35 4.69
CA TYR A 47 -19.45 -21.17 4.01
C TYR A 47 -18.09 -20.53 4.25
N LYS A 48 -17.13 -21.28 4.78
CA LYS A 48 -15.80 -20.75 5.08
C LYS A 48 -14.76 -21.86 5.12
N CYS A 49 -13.51 -21.51 4.79
CA CYS A 49 -12.38 -22.42 4.82
C CYS A 49 -11.06 -21.69 5.09
N ALA A 50 -10.11 -22.42 5.66
CA ALA A 50 -8.71 -22.05 5.58
C ALA A 50 -8.24 -22.20 4.13
N GLY A 51 -7.52 -21.18 3.59
CA GLY A 51 -7.07 -21.15 2.21
C GLY A 51 -7.68 -20.01 1.40
N ARG A 52 -7.55 -20.11 0.08
CA ARG A 52 -7.88 -19.02 -0.86
C ARG A 52 -9.34 -19.04 -1.30
N VAL A 53 -9.79 -17.95 -1.93
CA VAL A 53 -11.16 -17.81 -2.45
C VAL A 53 -11.50 -18.91 -3.46
N LYS A 54 -10.53 -19.41 -4.24
CA LYS A 54 -10.74 -20.55 -5.14
C LYS A 54 -11.20 -21.83 -4.40
N ASP A 55 -10.70 -22.06 -3.18
CA ASP A 55 -11.05 -23.22 -2.36
C ASP A 55 -12.47 -23.05 -1.79
N LEU A 56 -12.81 -21.84 -1.36
CA LEU A 56 -14.16 -21.46 -0.96
C LEU A 56 -15.17 -21.60 -2.12
N ARG A 57 -14.79 -21.19 -3.33
CA ARG A 57 -15.64 -21.33 -4.54
C ARG A 57 -15.99 -22.80 -4.80
N ALA A 58 -15.02 -23.70 -4.68
CA ALA A 58 -15.27 -25.14 -4.83
C ALA A 58 -16.26 -25.70 -3.79
N ILE A 59 -16.20 -25.22 -2.54
CA ILE A 59 -17.17 -25.60 -1.48
C ILE A 59 -18.58 -25.12 -1.82
N CYS A 60 -18.72 -23.93 -2.42
CA CYS A 60 -20.01 -23.31 -2.72
C CYS A 60 -20.65 -23.79 -4.04
N GLU A 61 -19.90 -24.48 -4.91
CA GLU A 61 -20.29 -24.75 -6.31
C GLU A 61 -21.59 -25.54 -6.42
N SER A 62 -21.78 -26.56 -5.57
CA SER A 62 -22.95 -27.46 -5.61
C SER A 62 -24.22 -26.86 -4.99
N GLU A 63 -24.13 -25.76 -4.27
CA GLU A 63 -25.24 -25.22 -3.49
C GLU A 63 -26.13 -24.29 -4.35
N LYS A 64 -27.40 -24.70 -4.48
CA LYS A 64 -28.44 -23.85 -5.08
C LYS A 64 -29.17 -23.10 -3.97
N LEU A 65 -28.94 -21.78 -3.92
CA LEU A 65 -29.49 -20.90 -2.89
C LEU A 65 -30.40 -19.86 -3.52
N ILE A 66 -31.50 -19.54 -2.85
CA ILE A 66 -32.35 -18.39 -3.21
C ILE A 66 -31.98 -17.28 -2.26
N THR A 67 -31.11 -16.38 -2.73
CA THR A 67 -30.52 -15.35 -1.90
C THR A 67 -30.63 -13.98 -2.55
N GLU A 68 -30.92 -12.95 -1.74
CA GLU A 68 -30.95 -11.56 -2.19
C GLU A 68 -29.87 -10.71 -1.50
N CYS A 69 -29.19 -11.28 -0.48
CA CYS A 69 -28.28 -10.54 0.38
C CYS A 69 -27.19 -11.48 0.91
N GLY A 70 -25.98 -10.96 1.04
CA GLY A 70 -24.88 -11.68 1.65
C GLY A 70 -23.65 -10.80 1.95
N ILE A 71 -22.76 -11.35 2.77
CA ILE A 71 -21.48 -10.73 3.17
C ILE A 71 -20.35 -11.72 2.96
N GLY A 72 -19.15 -11.20 2.70
CA GLY A 72 -17.98 -12.04 2.47
C GLY A 72 -16.71 -11.43 3.05
N HIS A 73 -15.72 -12.30 3.27
CA HIS A 73 -14.47 -11.93 3.91
C HIS A 73 -13.29 -12.75 3.39
N THR A 74 -12.15 -12.09 3.21
CA THR A 74 -10.83 -12.73 3.10
C THR A 74 -9.98 -12.29 4.28
N ARG A 75 -9.38 -13.26 4.99
CA ARG A 75 -8.72 -13.02 6.26
C ARG A 75 -7.20 -13.00 6.12
N TRP A 76 -6.60 -12.03 6.80
CA TRP A 76 -5.22 -12.02 7.24
C TRP A 76 -5.23 -12.24 8.76
N ALA A 77 -4.68 -13.36 9.21
CA ALA A 77 -4.79 -13.77 10.61
C ALA A 77 -3.94 -12.88 11.54
N THR A 78 -4.61 -12.21 12.49
CA THR A 78 -3.98 -11.45 13.59
C THR A 78 -4.20 -12.13 14.94
N HIS A 79 -5.42 -12.61 15.20
CA HIS A 79 -5.83 -13.30 16.41
C HIS A 79 -6.37 -14.70 16.10
N GLY A 80 -5.82 -15.73 16.75
CA GLY A 80 -6.14 -17.12 16.50
C GLY A 80 -5.49 -17.70 15.23
N GLY A 81 -5.24 -19.02 15.22
CA GLY A 81 -4.57 -19.72 14.13
C GLY A 81 -5.37 -19.72 12.81
N VAL A 82 -4.69 -20.13 11.72
CA VAL A 82 -5.33 -20.30 10.40
C VAL A 82 -6.05 -21.65 10.36
N ASN A 83 -7.36 -21.62 10.51
CA ASN A 83 -8.24 -22.80 10.45
C ASN A 83 -9.68 -22.36 10.09
N ASP A 84 -10.54 -23.32 9.76
CA ASP A 84 -11.93 -23.06 9.35
C ASP A 84 -12.76 -22.40 10.46
N THR A 85 -12.50 -22.72 11.73
CA THR A 85 -13.25 -22.17 12.88
C THR A 85 -12.99 -20.69 13.04
N ASN A 86 -11.73 -20.29 12.91
CA ASN A 86 -11.27 -18.91 13.04
C ASN A 86 -11.51 -18.07 11.75
N ALA A 87 -11.88 -18.70 10.64
CA ALA A 87 -12.27 -18.00 9.42
C ALA A 87 -13.59 -17.24 9.62
N HIS A 88 -13.71 -16.07 8.99
CA HIS A 88 -14.97 -15.31 8.91
C HIS A 88 -15.87 -15.87 7.80
N PRO A 89 -17.19 -15.66 7.88
CA PRO A 89 -17.99 -14.96 8.92
C PRO A 89 -18.11 -15.73 10.24
N HIS A 90 -18.36 -14.99 11.33
CA HIS A 90 -18.74 -15.54 12.63
C HIS A 90 -20.24 -15.42 12.85
N GLN A 91 -20.88 -16.51 13.29
CA GLN A 91 -22.32 -16.57 13.56
C GLN A 91 -22.58 -16.97 15.01
N VAL A 92 -23.29 -16.11 15.74
CA VAL A 92 -23.75 -16.36 17.11
C VAL A 92 -25.23 -16.00 17.20
N GLY A 93 -26.08 -16.98 17.49
CA GLY A 93 -27.53 -16.79 17.53
C GLY A 93 -28.07 -16.22 16.22
N LYS A 94 -28.76 -15.08 16.28
CA LYS A 94 -29.36 -14.41 15.12
C LYS A 94 -28.39 -13.48 14.37
N VAL A 95 -27.17 -13.32 14.85
CA VAL A 95 -26.19 -12.37 14.31
C VAL A 95 -25.11 -13.12 13.53
N THR A 96 -24.83 -12.66 12.31
CA THR A 96 -23.69 -13.10 11.52
C THR A 96 -22.89 -11.88 11.10
N LEU A 97 -21.58 -11.87 11.33
CA LEU A 97 -20.74 -10.72 10.98
C LEU A 97 -19.39 -11.10 10.38
N VAL A 98 -18.84 -10.14 9.66
CA VAL A 98 -17.43 -10.06 9.27
C VAL A 98 -16.80 -8.80 9.85
N HIS A 99 -15.51 -8.84 10.14
CA HIS A 99 -14.78 -7.78 10.84
C HIS A 99 -13.40 -7.59 10.26
N ASN A 100 -13.03 -6.33 10.00
CA ASN A 100 -11.67 -5.88 9.79
C ASN A 100 -11.26 -4.97 10.95
N GLY A 101 -10.13 -5.22 11.56
CA GLY A 101 -9.62 -4.44 12.70
C GLY A 101 -9.13 -5.31 13.84
N ILE A 102 -8.93 -4.69 15.00
CA ILE A 102 -8.54 -5.35 16.24
C ILE A 102 -9.39 -4.76 17.39
N ILE A 103 -10.03 -5.63 18.15
CA ILE A 103 -10.75 -5.25 19.37
C ILE A 103 -9.84 -5.50 20.56
N GLU A 104 -9.17 -4.46 21.02
CA GLU A 104 -8.14 -4.51 22.06
C GLU A 104 -8.65 -5.06 23.38
N ASN A 105 -9.89 -4.71 23.76
CA ASN A 105 -10.49 -5.09 25.03
C ASN A 105 -11.35 -6.36 24.96
N TYR A 106 -11.17 -7.22 23.96
CA TYR A 106 -12.02 -8.41 23.76
C TYR A 106 -12.06 -9.34 24.98
N ARG A 107 -10.92 -9.48 25.72
CA ARG A 107 -10.85 -10.31 26.94
C ARG A 107 -11.68 -9.73 28.08
N GLU A 108 -11.66 -8.42 28.26
CA GLU A 108 -12.51 -7.72 29.22
C GLU A 108 -13.99 -7.96 28.89
N LEU A 109 -14.35 -7.84 27.61
CA LEU A 109 -15.73 -8.06 27.16
C LEU A 109 -16.19 -9.50 27.36
N ILE A 110 -15.33 -10.50 27.18
CA ILE A 110 -15.65 -11.90 27.49
C ILE A 110 -16.03 -12.03 28.97
N ALA A 111 -15.21 -11.49 29.87
CA ALA A 111 -15.43 -11.59 31.30
C ALA A 111 -16.66 -10.79 31.77
N ASP A 112 -16.78 -9.52 31.33
CA ASP A 112 -17.85 -8.61 31.77
C ASP A 112 -19.24 -9.05 31.33
N TYR A 113 -19.31 -9.75 30.21
CA TYR A 113 -20.57 -10.20 29.60
C TYR A 113 -20.76 -11.72 29.62
N GLU A 114 -19.87 -12.48 30.28
CA GLU A 114 -19.98 -13.94 30.45
C GLU A 114 -20.16 -14.67 29.11
N LEU A 115 -19.26 -14.39 28.14
CA LEU A 115 -19.42 -14.87 26.76
C LEU A 115 -18.75 -16.22 26.47
N GLU A 116 -17.91 -16.75 27.38
CA GLU A 116 -17.10 -17.97 27.17
C GLU A 116 -17.91 -19.15 26.60
N SER A 117 -19.15 -19.34 27.09
CA SER A 117 -19.96 -20.52 26.73
C SER A 117 -20.48 -20.51 25.29
N VAL A 118 -20.46 -19.37 24.62
CA VAL A 118 -21.00 -19.21 23.25
C VAL A 118 -19.91 -19.08 22.19
N LEU A 119 -18.67 -18.86 22.58
CA LEU A 119 -17.53 -18.72 21.67
C LEU A 119 -17.02 -20.08 21.20
N LYS A 120 -16.69 -20.17 19.91
CA LYS A 120 -16.14 -21.37 19.26
C LYS A 120 -14.75 -21.14 18.70
N SER A 121 -14.42 -19.88 18.39
CA SER A 121 -13.14 -19.46 17.81
C SER A 121 -12.27 -18.72 18.82
N GLU A 122 -11.03 -18.49 18.44
CA GLU A 122 -10.05 -17.74 19.22
C GLU A 122 -10.01 -16.26 18.82
N THR A 123 -10.97 -15.80 17.99
CA THR A 123 -10.92 -14.46 17.40
C THR A 123 -11.66 -13.42 18.27
N ASP A 124 -11.14 -12.22 18.31
CA ASP A 124 -11.81 -11.05 18.87
C ASP A 124 -13.12 -10.72 18.14
N SER A 125 -13.20 -11.08 16.87
CA SER A 125 -14.38 -10.87 16.00
C SER A 125 -15.60 -11.66 16.45
N GLU A 126 -15.44 -12.90 16.89
CA GLU A 126 -16.56 -13.70 17.41
C GLU A 126 -17.09 -13.13 18.73
N VAL A 127 -16.22 -12.51 19.53
CA VAL A 127 -16.63 -11.81 20.76
C VAL A 127 -17.58 -10.65 20.42
N VAL A 128 -17.32 -9.92 19.33
CA VAL A 128 -18.26 -8.87 18.86
C VAL A 128 -19.59 -9.48 18.41
N ALA A 129 -19.58 -10.60 17.71
CA ALA A 129 -20.82 -11.29 17.30
C ALA A 129 -21.65 -11.74 18.51
N ALA A 130 -20.98 -12.28 19.52
CA ALA A 130 -21.61 -12.74 20.77
C ALA A 130 -22.20 -11.56 21.57
N LEU A 131 -21.46 -10.48 21.69
CA LEU A 131 -21.90 -9.26 22.39
C LEU A 131 -23.09 -8.61 21.66
N LEU A 132 -23.02 -8.52 20.34
CA LEU A 132 -24.09 -7.98 19.51
C LEU A 132 -25.36 -8.82 19.63
N ASN A 133 -25.26 -10.15 19.58
CA ASN A 133 -26.40 -11.04 19.79
C ASN A 133 -26.99 -10.91 21.19
N LYS A 134 -26.17 -10.68 22.21
CA LYS A 134 -26.64 -10.45 23.59
C LYS A 134 -27.47 -9.17 23.73
N PHE A 135 -27.09 -8.10 22.99
CA PHE A 135 -27.84 -6.83 23.01
C PHE A 135 -28.99 -6.76 22.02
N TYR A 136 -29.07 -7.72 21.08
CA TYR A 136 -30.09 -7.74 20.05
C TYR A 136 -31.43 -8.22 20.58
N ILE A 137 -32.41 -7.35 20.59
CA ILE A 137 -33.80 -7.60 21.03
C ILE A 137 -34.83 -7.27 19.92
N GLY A 138 -34.38 -7.31 18.63
CA GLY A 138 -35.23 -7.02 17.48
C GLY A 138 -34.98 -5.67 16.82
N ASP A 139 -34.11 -4.81 17.40
CA ASP A 139 -33.68 -3.54 16.82
C ASP A 139 -32.18 -3.55 16.53
N PRO A 140 -31.77 -3.64 15.23
CA PRO A 140 -30.38 -3.63 14.82
C PRO A 140 -29.61 -2.36 15.22
N ASP A 141 -30.22 -1.17 15.03
CA ASP A 141 -29.55 0.11 15.29
C ASP A 141 -29.18 0.24 16.78
N GLU A 142 -30.10 -0.12 17.68
CA GLU A 142 -29.84 -0.08 19.12
C GLU A 142 -28.83 -1.13 19.58
N ALA A 143 -28.86 -2.35 19.00
CA ALA A 143 -27.88 -3.38 19.30
C ALA A 143 -26.47 -2.97 18.86
N ILE A 144 -26.34 -2.40 17.66
CA ILE A 144 -25.06 -1.88 17.13
C ILE A 144 -24.53 -0.76 18.02
N LYS A 145 -25.34 0.25 18.36
CA LYS A 145 -24.94 1.36 19.23
C LYS A 145 -24.42 0.88 20.58
N LYS A 146 -25.17 -0.01 21.24
CA LYS A 146 -24.77 -0.57 22.54
C LYS A 146 -23.46 -1.34 22.44
N THR A 147 -23.29 -2.17 21.40
CA THR A 147 -22.07 -2.95 21.18
C THR A 147 -20.89 -2.02 20.96
N VAL A 148 -20.97 -1.10 19.98
CA VAL A 148 -19.89 -0.19 19.63
C VAL A 148 -19.47 0.70 20.81
N SER A 149 -20.39 1.09 21.68
CA SER A 149 -20.06 1.85 22.89
C SER A 149 -19.15 1.11 23.89
N LYS A 150 -18.97 -0.19 23.72
CA LYS A 150 -18.12 -1.05 24.58
C LYS A 150 -16.80 -1.42 23.94
N LEU A 151 -16.68 -1.27 22.61
CA LEU A 151 -15.48 -1.65 21.89
C LEU A 151 -14.38 -0.61 22.08
N LYS A 152 -13.13 -1.10 22.23
CA LYS A 152 -11.89 -0.31 22.12
C LYS A 152 -11.06 -0.87 20.98
N GLY A 153 -10.41 0.02 20.22
CA GLY A 153 -9.58 -0.37 19.06
C GLY A 153 -10.22 0.00 17.73
N THR A 154 -9.73 -0.61 16.66
CA THR A 154 -10.14 -0.33 15.28
C THR A 154 -11.11 -1.39 14.77
N PHE A 155 -12.13 -0.99 14.02
CA PHE A 155 -13.08 -1.94 13.45
C PHE A 155 -13.81 -1.42 12.22
N ALA A 156 -14.12 -2.36 11.32
CA ALA A 156 -15.16 -2.26 10.31
C ALA A 156 -16.01 -3.52 10.42
N LEU A 157 -17.24 -3.37 10.87
CA LEU A 157 -18.20 -4.46 11.07
C LEU A 157 -19.22 -4.46 9.94
N VAL A 158 -19.47 -5.63 9.34
CA VAL A 158 -20.57 -5.82 8.40
C VAL A 158 -21.40 -7.00 8.88
N ILE A 159 -22.71 -6.77 9.04
CA ILE A 159 -23.57 -7.56 9.90
C ILE A 159 -24.85 -7.95 9.17
N LEU A 160 -25.24 -9.21 9.32
CA LEU A 160 -26.56 -9.74 8.97
C LEU A 160 -27.33 -10.09 10.24
N PHE A 161 -28.61 -9.72 10.30
CA PHE A 161 -29.55 -10.17 11.29
C PHE A 161 -30.54 -11.14 10.64
N GLU A 162 -30.73 -12.32 11.22
CA GLU A 162 -31.52 -13.41 10.62
C GLU A 162 -32.99 -13.02 10.33
N ASP A 163 -33.56 -12.16 11.15
CA ASP A 163 -34.95 -11.64 11.04
C ASP A 163 -35.05 -10.34 10.22
N HIS A 164 -33.92 -9.81 9.70
CA HIS A 164 -33.85 -8.67 8.77
C HIS A 164 -33.30 -9.09 7.40
N GLN A 165 -34.00 -10.02 6.76
CA GLN A 165 -33.55 -10.57 5.48
C GLN A 165 -33.54 -9.50 4.37
N GLY A 166 -32.54 -9.54 3.51
CA GLY A 166 -32.35 -8.54 2.45
C GLY A 166 -31.67 -7.24 2.91
N GLU A 167 -31.36 -7.12 4.19
CA GLU A 167 -30.68 -5.95 4.76
C GLU A 167 -29.26 -6.30 5.24
N ILE A 168 -28.32 -5.41 4.96
CA ILE A 168 -26.94 -5.46 5.48
C ILE A 168 -26.71 -4.21 6.32
N TYR A 169 -26.16 -4.40 7.51
CA TYR A 169 -25.76 -3.30 8.38
C TYR A 169 -24.24 -3.18 8.45
N SER A 170 -23.74 -1.96 8.58
CA SER A 170 -22.31 -1.72 8.76
C SER A 170 -22.06 -0.53 9.67
N VAL A 171 -20.98 -0.61 10.44
CA VAL A 171 -20.45 0.48 11.27
C VAL A 171 -18.93 0.35 11.31
N ARG A 172 -18.24 1.49 11.36
CA ARG A 172 -16.78 1.49 11.41
C ARG A 172 -16.19 2.51 12.38
N ASN A 173 -14.96 2.22 12.78
CA ASN A 173 -14.01 3.13 13.41
C ASN A 173 -12.61 2.85 12.85
N VAL A 174 -11.96 3.82 12.22
CA VAL A 174 -10.66 3.77 11.53
C VAL A 174 -10.67 2.87 10.29
N SER A 175 -10.89 1.54 10.42
CA SER A 175 -10.88 0.60 9.28
C SER A 175 -11.86 1.02 8.18
N PRO A 176 -11.44 1.11 6.90
CA PRO A 176 -12.25 1.69 5.85
C PRO A 176 -13.41 0.81 5.39
N ILE A 177 -14.55 1.44 5.08
CA ILE A 177 -15.66 0.90 4.31
C ILE A 177 -16.11 1.94 3.29
N VAL A 178 -16.23 1.51 2.05
CA VAL A 178 -16.84 2.26 0.95
C VAL A 178 -18.16 1.63 0.55
N ALA A 179 -19.12 2.42 0.11
CA ALA A 179 -20.43 1.90 -0.28
C ALA A 179 -20.99 2.63 -1.52
N THR A 180 -21.91 1.97 -2.19
CA THR A 180 -22.58 2.49 -3.38
C THR A 180 -23.96 1.89 -3.56
N LEU A 181 -24.84 2.64 -4.24
CA LEU A 181 -26.08 2.15 -4.81
C LEU A 181 -25.93 2.17 -6.33
N CYS A 182 -26.05 1.01 -6.96
CA CYS A 182 -26.01 0.86 -8.41
C CYS A 182 -27.31 0.23 -8.94
N LYS A 183 -27.40 0.06 -10.24
CA LYS A 183 -28.60 -0.50 -10.89
C LYS A 183 -28.92 -1.93 -10.42
N GLU A 184 -27.89 -2.70 -10.14
CA GLU A 184 -27.94 -4.10 -9.77
C GLU A 184 -28.26 -4.32 -8.29
N GLY A 185 -28.12 -3.29 -7.45
CA GLY A 185 -28.36 -3.35 -5.99
C GLY A 185 -27.45 -2.41 -5.19
N ALA A 186 -27.44 -2.59 -3.88
CA ALA A 186 -26.56 -1.87 -2.96
C ALA A 186 -25.36 -2.71 -2.57
N MET A 187 -24.19 -2.09 -2.49
CA MET A 187 -22.92 -2.74 -2.19
C MET A 187 -22.11 -1.95 -1.16
N LEU A 188 -21.31 -2.67 -0.40
CA LEU A 188 -20.23 -2.11 0.39
C LEU A 188 -18.98 -2.99 0.29
N ALA A 189 -17.81 -2.39 0.45
CA ALA A 189 -16.54 -3.14 0.49
C ALA A 189 -15.51 -2.41 1.36
N SER A 190 -14.49 -3.14 1.80
CA SER A 190 -13.33 -2.54 2.48
C SER A 190 -12.36 -1.85 1.53
N ASP A 191 -12.54 -2.03 0.22
CA ASP A 191 -11.72 -1.41 -0.82
C ASP A 191 -12.52 -1.18 -2.09
N LEU A 192 -12.22 -0.07 -2.75
CA LEU A 192 -12.91 0.37 -3.97
C LEU A 192 -12.77 -0.62 -5.13
N THR A 193 -11.66 -1.35 -5.21
CA THR A 193 -11.41 -2.35 -6.27
C THR A 193 -12.54 -3.36 -6.42
N ALA A 194 -13.19 -3.73 -5.32
CA ALA A 194 -14.32 -4.66 -5.34
C ALA A 194 -15.61 -4.06 -5.93
N LEU A 195 -15.76 -2.72 -5.91
CA LEU A 195 -16.94 -2.01 -6.41
C LEU A 195 -16.79 -1.55 -7.88
N CYS A 196 -15.57 -1.40 -8.37
CA CYS A 196 -15.28 -0.80 -9.68
C CYS A 196 -15.94 -1.52 -10.88
N ARG A 197 -16.29 -2.82 -10.74
CA ARG A 197 -17.03 -3.56 -11.78
C ARG A 197 -18.46 -3.05 -11.96
N PHE A 198 -19.06 -2.48 -10.92
CA PHE A 198 -20.48 -2.11 -10.87
C PHE A 198 -20.70 -0.61 -11.02
N THR A 199 -19.72 0.22 -10.61
CA THR A 199 -19.87 1.67 -10.60
C THR A 199 -18.53 2.39 -10.52
N ASN A 200 -18.52 3.63 -11.00
CA ASN A 200 -17.46 4.61 -10.77
C ASN A 200 -17.80 5.60 -9.63
N ARG A 201 -19.00 5.48 -9.03
CA ARG A 201 -19.50 6.39 -8.01
C ARG A 201 -19.67 5.68 -6.68
N TYR A 202 -19.05 6.20 -5.62
CA TYR A 202 -19.06 5.62 -4.27
C TYR A 202 -18.99 6.70 -3.21
N PHE A 203 -19.21 6.34 -1.96
CA PHE A 203 -18.91 7.19 -0.80
C PHE A 203 -18.16 6.40 0.26
N VAL A 204 -17.41 7.12 1.10
CA VAL A 204 -16.76 6.52 2.28
C VAL A 204 -17.73 6.59 3.46
N VAL A 205 -18.00 5.47 4.10
CA VAL A 205 -18.86 5.44 5.29
C VAL A 205 -18.16 6.21 6.41
N PRO A 206 -18.77 7.27 6.99
CA PRO A 206 -18.15 8.01 8.09
C PRO A 206 -18.01 7.16 9.37
N GLU A 207 -17.06 7.50 10.23
CA GLU A 207 -16.89 6.82 11.52
C GLU A 207 -18.11 7.02 12.42
N TYR A 208 -18.43 5.97 13.20
CA TYR A 208 -19.56 5.99 14.12
C TYR A 208 -20.90 6.36 13.46
N HIS A 209 -21.08 5.96 12.20
CA HIS A 209 -22.35 6.01 11.50
C HIS A 209 -22.83 4.60 11.20
N ILE A 210 -24.12 4.37 11.33
CA ILE A 210 -24.75 3.10 10.96
C ILE A 210 -25.20 3.21 9.51
N LEU A 211 -24.61 2.38 8.66
CA LEU A 211 -25.02 2.17 7.29
C LEU A 211 -25.99 0.99 7.24
N LYS A 212 -27.15 1.17 6.63
CA LYS A 212 -28.05 0.09 6.24
C LYS A 212 -28.17 0.06 4.72
N LEU A 213 -27.89 -1.09 4.13
CA LEU A 213 -28.11 -1.39 2.73
C LEU A 213 -29.37 -2.25 2.59
N ALA A 214 -30.22 -1.89 1.65
CA ALA A 214 -31.28 -2.72 1.11
C ALA A 214 -31.16 -2.67 -0.43
N LYS A 215 -31.80 -3.61 -1.14
CA LYS A 215 -31.65 -3.77 -2.59
C LYS A 215 -31.75 -2.45 -3.38
N ASP A 216 -32.69 -1.60 -3.03
CA ASP A 216 -32.99 -0.36 -3.79
C ASP A 216 -32.73 0.91 -2.95
N ALA A 217 -32.09 0.79 -1.79
CA ALA A 217 -31.90 1.92 -0.88
C ALA A 217 -30.64 1.80 -0.02
N ILE A 218 -30.07 2.94 0.26
CA ILE A 218 -29.04 3.13 1.27
C ILE A 218 -29.54 4.12 2.31
N VAL A 219 -29.41 3.77 3.59
CA VAL A 219 -29.73 4.65 4.71
C VAL A 219 -28.47 4.77 5.56
N LEU A 220 -28.00 6.01 5.76
CA LEU A 220 -26.88 6.34 6.61
C LEU A 220 -27.39 7.18 7.79
N LYS A 221 -27.08 6.78 9.03
CA LYS A 221 -27.49 7.47 10.26
C LYS A 221 -26.30 7.72 11.16
N ASP A 222 -26.29 8.86 11.82
CA ASP A 222 -25.39 9.09 12.95
C ASP A 222 -25.85 8.31 14.20
N PHE A 223 -25.03 8.27 15.24
CA PHE A 223 -25.40 7.59 16.49
C PHE A 223 -26.53 8.28 17.28
N ASN A 224 -26.92 9.49 16.92
CA ASN A 224 -28.11 10.16 17.47
C ASN A 224 -29.39 9.75 16.72
N GLY A 225 -29.26 8.99 15.62
CA GLY A 225 -30.37 8.52 14.79
C GLY A 225 -30.75 9.48 13.67
N ASN A 226 -30.02 10.58 13.48
CA ASN A 226 -30.26 11.51 12.37
C ASN A 226 -29.78 10.88 11.05
N GLN A 227 -30.61 10.96 10.01
CA GLN A 227 -30.21 10.54 8.67
C GLN A 227 -29.22 11.55 8.09
N VAL A 228 -28.17 11.01 7.45
CA VAL A 228 -27.10 11.78 6.81
C VAL A 228 -27.08 11.42 5.32
N GLU A 229 -26.98 12.43 4.47
CA GLU A 229 -26.82 12.19 3.03
C GLU A 229 -25.37 11.76 2.73
N PRO A 230 -25.16 10.67 1.96
CA PRO A 230 -23.82 10.24 1.56
C PRO A 230 -23.11 11.26 0.66
N ASP A 231 -21.85 11.56 0.96
CA ASP A 231 -20.98 12.38 0.12
C ASP A 231 -20.32 11.50 -0.97
N TYR A 232 -20.91 11.50 -2.17
CA TYR A 232 -20.47 10.67 -3.26
C TYR A 232 -19.25 11.22 -3.98
N LEU A 233 -18.27 10.35 -4.17
CA LEU A 233 -17.04 10.56 -4.95
C LEU A 233 -17.14 9.81 -6.28
N GLU A 234 -16.44 10.30 -7.29
CA GLU A 234 -16.29 9.63 -8.58
C GLU A 234 -14.84 9.19 -8.79
N VAL A 235 -14.67 8.04 -9.43
CA VAL A 235 -13.36 7.49 -9.80
C VAL A 235 -13.14 7.64 -11.27
N ASP A 236 -12.03 8.28 -11.65
CA ASP A 236 -11.59 8.46 -13.06
C ASP A 236 -10.80 7.23 -13.58
N TRP A 237 -11.04 6.03 -13.07
CA TRP A 237 -10.33 4.87 -13.55
C TRP A 237 -11.07 4.23 -14.73
N GLU A 238 -10.39 4.07 -15.85
CA GLU A 238 -10.84 3.16 -16.87
C GLU A 238 -10.80 1.74 -16.31
N LEU A 239 -11.96 1.13 -16.11
CA LEU A 239 -12.16 -0.24 -15.59
C LEU A 239 -11.33 -1.31 -16.34
N ASN A 240 -10.94 -1.02 -17.59
CA ASN A 240 -10.12 -1.89 -18.42
C ASN A 240 -8.65 -2.02 -17.96
N ASN A 241 -8.15 -1.15 -17.09
CA ASN A 241 -6.75 -1.14 -16.64
C ASN A 241 -6.47 -2.02 -15.43
N ALA A 242 -7.49 -2.58 -14.78
CA ALA A 242 -7.32 -3.46 -13.62
C ALA A 242 -6.89 -4.90 -13.96
N GLY A 243 -6.92 -5.30 -15.22
CA GLY A 243 -6.47 -6.62 -15.68
C GLY A 243 -4.96 -6.74 -15.87
N LYS A 244 -4.45 -7.97 -15.99
CA LYS A 244 -3.01 -8.24 -16.26
C LYS A 244 -2.57 -7.85 -17.68
N ASN A 245 -3.48 -7.59 -18.60
CA ASN A 245 -3.22 -7.15 -19.98
C ASN A 245 -2.20 -8.02 -20.75
N GLY A 246 -2.24 -9.35 -20.53
CA GLY A 246 -1.35 -10.31 -21.18
C GLY A 246 -0.03 -10.60 -20.44
N TYR A 247 0.27 -9.87 -19.37
CA TYR A 247 1.40 -10.16 -18.50
C TYR A 247 1.09 -11.36 -17.58
N PRO A 248 2.09 -12.20 -17.23
CA PRO A 248 1.90 -13.30 -16.30
C PRO A 248 1.57 -12.83 -14.88
N PHE A 249 2.16 -11.71 -14.46
CA PHE A 249 2.00 -11.12 -13.13
C PHE A 249 1.66 -9.63 -13.20
N TYR A 250 0.94 -9.12 -12.20
CA TYR A 250 0.70 -7.68 -12.04
C TYR A 250 2.00 -6.91 -11.81
N MET A 251 2.93 -7.44 -11.02
CA MET A 251 4.21 -6.79 -10.75
C MET A 251 4.97 -6.49 -12.05
N GLU A 252 5.04 -7.44 -13.00
CA GLU A 252 5.69 -7.19 -14.28
C GLU A 252 4.97 -6.09 -15.06
N LYS A 253 3.64 -6.16 -15.18
CA LYS A 253 2.84 -5.12 -15.81
C LYS A 253 3.12 -3.76 -15.19
N GLU A 254 3.10 -3.66 -13.86
CA GLU A 254 3.29 -2.42 -13.11
C GLU A 254 4.72 -1.86 -13.25
N ILE A 255 5.74 -2.73 -13.36
CA ILE A 255 7.10 -2.32 -13.72
C ILE A 255 7.14 -1.72 -15.13
N MET A 256 6.48 -2.36 -16.10
CA MET A 256 6.44 -1.90 -17.49
C MET A 256 5.64 -0.60 -17.67
N GLU A 257 4.67 -0.32 -16.81
CA GLU A 257 3.84 0.89 -16.85
C GLU A 257 4.51 2.14 -16.25
N GLN A 258 5.68 2.01 -15.61
CA GLN A 258 6.31 3.12 -14.87
C GLN A 258 6.60 4.36 -15.71
N PRO A 259 7.12 4.26 -16.96
CA PRO A 259 7.34 5.45 -17.79
C PRO A 259 6.07 6.28 -17.97
N ASP A 260 4.96 5.62 -18.33
CA ASP A 260 3.67 6.29 -18.57
C ASP A 260 3.06 6.80 -17.25
N ALA A 261 3.28 6.10 -16.13
CA ALA A 261 2.83 6.53 -14.81
C ALA A 261 3.55 7.82 -14.36
N ILE A 262 4.85 7.92 -14.59
CA ILE A 262 5.61 9.16 -14.31
C ILE A 262 5.11 10.30 -15.19
N GLU A 263 4.92 10.06 -16.48
CA GLU A 263 4.42 11.08 -17.41
C GLU A 263 3.07 11.64 -16.93
N ARG A 264 2.11 10.77 -16.57
CA ARG A 264 0.81 11.20 -15.99
C ARG A 264 0.97 11.98 -14.67
N THR A 265 1.96 11.60 -13.84
CA THR A 265 2.22 12.25 -12.55
C THR A 265 2.69 13.69 -12.72
N ILE A 266 3.56 13.95 -13.70
CA ILE A 266 4.26 15.24 -13.83
C ILE A 266 3.59 16.20 -14.80
N THR A 267 2.90 15.71 -15.86
CA THR A 267 2.43 16.55 -16.97
C THR A 267 1.56 17.72 -16.53
N ASN A 268 0.57 17.49 -15.70
CA ASN A 268 -0.35 18.54 -15.24
C ASN A 268 0.23 19.46 -14.15
N ARG A 269 1.48 19.23 -13.75
CA ARG A 269 2.19 19.99 -12.70
C ARG A 269 3.39 20.76 -13.24
N ILE A 270 3.45 20.89 -14.55
CA ILE A 270 4.50 21.67 -15.22
C ILE A 270 3.83 22.70 -16.13
N THR A 271 3.93 23.97 -15.76
CA THR A 271 3.41 25.11 -16.52
C THR A 271 4.57 25.97 -17.00
N SER A 272 4.71 26.16 -18.32
CA SER A 272 5.82 26.92 -18.94
C SER A 272 7.22 26.42 -18.52
N GLY A 273 7.37 25.11 -18.29
CA GLY A 273 8.63 24.48 -17.83
C GLY A 273 8.94 24.69 -16.34
N MET A 274 7.98 25.16 -15.56
CA MET A 274 8.10 25.41 -14.12
C MET A 274 7.15 24.50 -13.33
N PRO A 275 7.52 24.06 -12.11
CA PRO A 275 6.63 23.25 -11.28
C PRO A 275 5.46 24.09 -10.76
N ASP A 276 4.24 23.56 -10.89
CA ASP A 276 3.01 24.26 -10.54
C ASP A 276 2.03 23.31 -9.84
N PHE A 277 1.66 23.61 -8.59
CA PHE A 277 0.72 22.84 -7.79
C PHE A 277 -0.63 23.56 -7.58
N THR A 278 -0.89 24.60 -8.35
CA THR A 278 -2.13 25.39 -8.24
C THR A 278 -3.37 24.54 -8.48
N ALA A 279 -3.31 23.63 -9.46
CA ALA A 279 -4.40 22.70 -9.76
C ALA A 279 -4.65 21.66 -8.64
N ASP A 280 -3.63 21.35 -7.83
CA ASP A 280 -3.75 20.48 -6.65
C ASP A 280 -4.21 21.26 -5.39
N GLY A 281 -4.38 22.59 -5.48
CA GLY A 281 -4.78 23.43 -4.36
C GLY A 281 -3.68 23.60 -3.29
N VAL A 282 -2.42 23.38 -3.65
CA VAL A 282 -1.27 23.49 -2.73
C VAL A 282 -0.65 24.88 -2.85
N PRO A 283 -0.70 25.74 -1.81
CA PRO A 283 -0.18 27.08 -1.86
C PRO A 283 1.34 27.11 -1.74
N ASP A 284 1.97 28.08 -2.43
CA ASP A 284 3.43 28.25 -2.41
C ASP A 284 4.01 28.58 -1.03
N GLU A 285 3.19 29.16 -0.16
CA GLU A 285 3.55 29.57 1.19
C GLU A 285 4.05 28.40 2.05
N ILE A 286 3.50 27.19 1.90
CA ILE A 286 3.95 26.04 2.69
C ILE A 286 5.40 25.67 2.40
N PHE A 287 5.87 25.95 1.19
CA PHE A 287 7.26 25.69 0.77
C PHE A 287 8.22 26.81 1.13
N THR A 288 7.74 28.04 1.29
CA THR A 288 8.56 29.20 1.64
C THR A 288 8.65 29.45 3.13
N GLN A 289 7.57 29.18 3.88
CA GLN A 289 7.50 29.50 5.31
C GLN A 289 8.03 28.39 6.21
N CYS A 290 8.11 27.13 5.74
CA CYS A 290 8.66 26.06 6.56
C CYS A 290 10.17 26.24 6.80
N GLU A 291 10.59 26.07 8.05
CA GLU A 291 11.99 26.08 8.46
C GLU A 291 12.60 24.68 8.44
N ARG A 292 11.76 23.65 8.56
CA ARG A 292 12.15 22.24 8.54
C ARG A 292 11.13 21.39 7.81
N VAL A 293 11.59 20.27 7.28
CA VAL A 293 10.76 19.28 6.60
C VAL A 293 10.90 17.96 7.34
N ASN A 294 9.79 17.29 7.64
CA ASN A 294 9.78 15.93 8.15
C ASN A 294 9.00 15.05 7.17
N ILE A 295 9.61 13.98 6.69
CA ILE A 295 8.96 12.99 5.84
C ILE A 295 8.63 11.78 6.70
N ILE A 296 7.37 11.35 6.69
CA ILE A 296 6.88 10.19 7.44
C ILE A 296 6.27 9.16 6.50
N ALA A 297 6.75 7.93 6.59
CA ALA A 297 6.27 6.84 5.74
C ALA A 297 6.68 5.46 6.28
N CYS A 298 6.17 4.39 5.64
CA CYS A 298 6.57 3.01 5.90
C CYS A 298 7.16 2.38 4.63
N GLY A 299 8.15 1.48 4.80
CA GLY A 299 8.70 0.63 3.75
C GLY A 299 9.18 1.39 2.50
N THR A 300 8.72 0.98 1.34
CA THR A 300 9.06 1.58 0.03
C THR A 300 8.82 3.09 -0.01
N ALA A 301 7.74 3.58 0.58
CA ALA A 301 7.44 5.01 0.63
C ALA A 301 8.46 5.79 1.49
N MET A 302 8.98 5.18 2.57
CA MET A 302 10.08 5.77 3.35
C MET A 302 11.37 5.85 2.52
N HIS A 303 11.67 4.82 1.70
CA HIS A 303 12.84 4.87 0.81
C HIS A 303 12.71 6.01 -0.22
N ALA A 304 11.51 6.33 -0.71
CA ALA A 304 11.30 7.53 -1.53
C ALA A 304 11.63 8.82 -0.74
N GLY A 305 11.26 8.85 0.54
CA GLY A 305 11.61 9.93 1.46
C GLY A 305 13.12 10.09 1.65
N LEU A 306 13.89 8.99 1.73
CA LEU A 306 15.37 9.04 1.85
C LEU A 306 16.03 9.65 0.61
N VAL A 307 15.50 9.40 -0.58
CA VAL A 307 15.94 10.05 -1.81
C VAL A 307 15.64 11.55 -1.75
N ALA A 308 14.41 11.91 -1.37
CA ALA A 308 14.03 13.32 -1.20
C ALA A 308 14.90 14.04 -0.16
N GLN A 309 15.25 13.36 0.94
CA GLN A 309 16.17 13.89 1.95
C GLN A 309 17.55 14.23 1.35
N ALA A 310 18.09 13.31 0.55
CA ALA A 310 19.39 13.54 -0.09
C ALA A 310 19.34 14.75 -1.05
N LEU A 311 18.27 14.88 -1.84
CA LEU A 311 18.07 16.01 -2.76
C LEU A 311 17.87 17.34 -2.01
N ILE A 312 17.02 17.38 -0.99
CA ILE A 312 16.75 18.59 -0.19
C ILE A 312 18.02 19.05 0.53
N LYS A 313 18.77 18.12 1.12
CA LYS A 313 20.06 18.46 1.77
C LYS A 313 21.08 18.99 0.78
N SER A 314 21.22 18.38 -0.39
CA SER A 314 22.25 18.77 -1.38
C SER A 314 21.91 20.05 -2.14
N ILE A 315 20.63 20.28 -2.45
CA ILE A 315 20.18 21.43 -3.26
C ILE A 315 19.78 22.60 -2.38
N LEU A 316 18.95 22.35 -1.36
CA LEU A 316 18.34 23.42 -0.55
C LEU A 316 19.13 23.74 0.73
N HIS A 317 20.04 22.86 1.15
CA HIS A 317 20.78 22.96 2.42
C HIS A 317 19.86 23.15 3.64
N MET A 318 18.69 22.52 3.60
CA MET A 318 17.67 22.60 4.65
C MET A 318 17.75 21.41 5.61
N HIS A 319 17.30 21.65 6.84
CA HIS A 319 17.08 20.58 7.82
C HIS A 319 15.88 19.74 7.39
N ILE A 320 16.09 18.43 7.31
CA ILE A 320 15.07 17.45 6.95
C ILE A 320 15.33 16.13 7.64
N ASP A 321 14.29 15.57 8.24
CA ASP A 321 14.28 14.23 8.80
C ASP A 321 13.35 13.31 8.00
N VAL A 322 13.68 12.02 7.97
CA VAL A 322 12.85 10.97 7.40
C VAL A 322 12.69 9.91 8.46
N ASP A 323 11.45 9.70 8.88
CA ASP A 323 11.13 8.81 9.98
C ASP A 323 10.23 7.66 9.51
N MET A 324 10.44 6.49 10.13
CA MET A 324 9.45 5.41 10.07
C MET A 324 8.19 5.89 10.79
N ALA A 325 7.05 5.80 10.12
CA ALA A 325 5.81 6.30 10.69
C ALA A 325 5.44 5.61 12.02
N SER A 326 5.76 4.31 12.17
CA SER A 326 5.59 3.56 13.42
C SER A 326 6.39 4.10 14.60
N GLU A 327 7.56 4.72 14.34
CA GLU A 327 8.46 5.22 15.39
C GLU A 327 8.33 6.73 15.63
N PHE A 328 7.73 7.45 14.67
CA PHE A 328 7.69 8.91 14.66
C PHE A 328 7.13 9.53 15.94
N MET A 329 6.00 9.02 16.43
CA MET A 329 5.37 9.55 17.64
C MET A 329 6.18 9.26 18.91
N TYR A 330 6.90 8.14 18.95
CA TYR A 330 7.66 7.68 20.10
C TYR A 330 9.05 8.33 20.20
N SER A 331 9.56 8.87 19.08
CA SER A 331 10.83 9.62 19.04
C SER A 331 10.71 11.05 19.58
N ASP A 332 9.49 11.51 19.92
CA ASP A 332 9.16 12.88 20.32
C ASP A 332 9.79 13.94 19.40
N PRO A 333 9.44 13.93 18.09
CA PRO A 333 10.06 14.78 17.09
C PRO A 333 9.80 16.27 17.34
N VAL A 334 10.74 17.12 16.90
CA VAL A 334 10.58 18.57 16.99
C VAL A 334 9.62 19.06 15.93
N ILE A 335 8.35 19.13 16.28
CA ILE A 335 7.24 19.53 15.39
C ILE A 335 6.51 20.75 15.97
N ASP A 336 6.31 21.74 15.12
CA ASP A 336 5.59 23.00 15.41
C ASP A 336 4.99 23.59 14.12
N GLU A 337 4.46 24.81 14.20
CA GLU A 337 3.84 25.54 13.09
C GLU A 337 4.81 25.92 11.95
N LYS A 338 6.13 25.81 12.16
CA LYS A 338 7.17 26.01 11.15
C LYS A 338 7.61 24.72 10.47
N SER A 339 7.02 23.60 10.85
CA SER A 339 7.31 22.30 10.28
C SER A 339 6.36 22.01 9.11
N LEU A 340 6.93 21.57 7.98
CA LEU A 340 6.19 20.92 6.90
C LEU A 340 6.36 19.41 7.06
N VAL A 341 5.28 18.71 7.38
CA VAL A 341 5.27 17.25 7.46
C VAL A 341 4.73 16.70 6.14
N ILE A 342 5.53 15.87 5.47
CA ILE A 342 5.17 15.22 4.22
C ILE A 342 4.91 13.74 4.49
N ALA A 343 3.64 13.33 4.46
CA ALA A 343 3.24 11.94 4.62
C ALA A 343 3.19 11.23 3.27
N VAL A 344 3.82 10.06 3.16
CA VAL A 344 3.88 9.31 1.90
C VAL A 344 3.25 7.94 2.06
N SER A 345 2.26 7.62 1.22
CA SER A 345 1.61 6.31 1.21
C SER A 345 1.00 6.02 -0.17
N GLN A 346 1.18 4.81 -0.67
CA GLN A 346 0.51 4.40 -1.91
C GLN A 346 -1.01 4.33 -1.71
N SER A 347 -1.46 3.61 -0.69
CA SER A 347 -2.88 3.39 -0.40
C SER A 347 -3.56 4.56 0.30
N GLY A 348 -2.79 5.36 1.07
CA GLY A 348 -3.31 6.36 1.97
C GLY A 348 -4.10 5.79 3.16
N GLU A 349 -3.97 4.49 3.43
CA GLU A 349 -4.66 3.77 4.51
C GLU A 349 -3.68 3.11 5.52
N THR A 350 -2.38 3.41 5.44
CA THR A 350 -1.38 2.90 6.37
C THR A 350 -1.61 3.53 7.74
N ILE A 351 -1.95 2.71 8.75
CA ILE A 351 -2.38 3.21 10.05
C ILE A 351 -1.31 4.04 10.75
N ASP A 352 -0.06 3.54 10.80
CA ASP A 352 1.05 4.27 11.43
C ASP A 352 1.23 5.66 10.81
N THR A 353 1.14 5.76 9.47
CA THR A 353 1.27 7.03 8.76
C THR A 353 0.09 7.96 9.04
N LEU A 354 -1.13 7.42 9.17
CA LEU A 354 -2.31 8.19 9.52
C LEU A 354 -2.21 8.78 10.94
N GLU A 355 -1.81 7.97 11.90
CA GLU A 355 -1.66 8.43 13.30
C GLU A 355 -0.52 9.44 13.42
N ALA A 356 0.58 9.25 12.70
CA ALA A 356 1.66 10.23 12.63
C ALA A 356 1.22 11.58 12.04
N VAL A 357 0.35 11.58 11.01
CA VAL A 357 -0.26 12.83 10.47
C VAL A 357 -1.12 13.52 11.53
N LYS A 358 -2.01 12.79 12.20
CA LYS A 358 -2.85 13.34 13.29
C LYS A 358 -1.99 13.93 14.41
N TYR A 359 -0.94 13.24 14.79
CA TYR A 359 0.01 13.70 15.79
C TYR A 359 0.70 15.02 15.39
N ALA A 360 1.19 15.10 14.15
CA ALA A 360 1.84 16.31 13.62
C ALA A 360 0.88 17.51 13.56
N LYS A 361 -0.34 17.31 13.06
CA LYS A 361 -1.39 18.36 13.03
C LYS A 361 -1.73 18.88 14.42
N LYS A 362 -1.86 17.98 15.40
CA LYS A 362 -2.13 18.37 16.79
C LYS A 362 -1.04 19.27 17.38
N ARG A 363 0.20 19.20 16.84
CA ARG A 363 1.34 20.06 17.22
C ARG A 363 1.48 21.32 16.37
N GLY A 364 0.55 21.56 15.45
CA GLY A 364 0.47 22.77 14.63
C GLY A 364 1.19 22.69 13.28
N ALA A 365 1.83 21.57 12.93
CA ALA A 365 2.48 21.41 11.63
C ALA A 365 1.49 21.46 10.46
N LYS A 366 1.95 21.94 9.32
CA LYS A 366 1.24 21.76 8.04
C LYS A 366 1.55 20.40 7.47
N CYS A 367 0.50 19.65 7.12
CA CYS A 367 0.62 18.30 6.59
C CYS A 367 0.28 18.27 5.09
N LEU A 368 1.27 17.91 4.28
CA LEU A 368 1.14 17.60 2.86
C LEU A 368 1.24 16.08 2.70
N SER A 369 0.35 15.46 1.94
CA SER A 369 0.48 14.02 1.65
C SER A 369 0.71 13.73 0.18
N ILE A 370 1.53 12.70 -0.10
CA ILE A 370 1.78 12.16 -1.44
C ILE A 370 1.12 10.77 -1.49
N ILE A 371 0.02 10.66 -2.23
CA ILE A 371 -0.86 9.49 -2.18
C ILE A 371 -1.31 9.09 -3.60
N ASN A 372 -1.57 7.80 -3.82
CA ASN A 372 -2.11 7.35 -5.10
C ASN A 372 -3.65 7.19 -5.07
N VAL A 373 -4.23 6.80 -3.93
CA VAL A 373 -5.66 6.51 -3.82
C VAL A 373 -6.43 7.75 -3.36
N LYS A 374 -7.29 8.28 -4.24
CA LYS A 374 -8.14 9.44 -3.94
C LYS A 374 -9.13 9.12 -2.80
N GLY A 375 -9.36 10.09 -1.92
CA GLY A 375 -10.34 9.98 -0.84
C GLY A 375 -9.95 9.03 0.31
N SER A 376 -8.69 8.58 0.35
CA SER A 376 -8.16 7.74 1.43
C SER A 376 -8.10 8.49 2.77
N SER A 377 -7.92 7.74 3.87
CA SER A 377 -7.92 8.28 5.23
C SER A 377 -6.83 9.34 5.45
N ILE A 378 -5.60 9.08 4.99
CA ILE A 378 -4.50 10.06 5.08
C ILE A 378 -4.79 11.29 4.23
N ALA A 379 -5.39 11.11 3.02
CA ALA A 379 -5.76 12.24 2.16
C ALA A 379 -6.78 13.16 2.83
N ARG A 380 -7.79 12.60 3.50
CA ARG A 380 -8.80 13.40 4.22
C ARG A 380 -8.25 14.09 5.47
N GLU A 381 -7.27 13.47 6.13
CA GLU A 381 -6.66 14.04 7.33
C GLU A 381 -5.66 15.16 7.02
N SER A 382 -4.99 15.10 5.87
CA SER A 382 -3.95 16.07 5.49
C SER A 382 -4.53 17.43 5.12
N ASP A 383 -3.74 18.51 5.32
CA ASP A 383 -4.12 19.86 4.89
C ASP A 383 -4.06 19.98 3.35
N TYR A 384 -3.10 19.30 2.71
CA TYR A 384 -2.89 19.32 1.26
C TYR A 384 -2.55 17.91 0.75
N VAL A 385 -2.90 17.62 -0.51
CA VAL A 385 -2.67 16.30 -1.12
C VAL A 385 -2.11 16.45 -2.53
N LEU A 386 -1.03 15.74 -2.82
CA LEU A 386 -0.50 15.54 -4.16
C LEU A 386 -0.74 14.08 -4.58
N TYR A 387 -1.68 13.86 -5.48
CA TYR A 387 -1.95 12.52 -5.99
C TYR A 387 -0.93 12.10 -7.05
N THR A 388 -0.38 10.89 -6.93
CA THR A 388 0.65 10.40 -7.87
C THR A 388 0.09 10.01 -9.24
N ASN A 389 -1.22 9.77 -9.35
CA ASN A 389 -1.89 9.36 -10.60
C ASN A 389 -1.24 8.13 -11.27
N ALA A 390 -0.63 7.24 -10.47
CA ALA A 390 0.03 6.03 -10.96
C ALA A 390 -0.93 5.00 -11.56
N GLY A 391 -2.24 5.17 -11.33
CA GLY A 391 -3.25 4.16 -11.61
C GLY A 391 -3.26 3.03 -10.56
N PRO A 392 -4.07 1.99 -10.75
CA PRO A 392 -4.15 0.87 -9.82
C PRO A 392 -2.82 0.14 -9.70
N GLU A 393 -2.35 -0.12 -8.48
CA GLU A 393 -1.20 -0.97 -8.17
C GLU A 393 -1.67 -2.13 -7.30
N ILE A 394 -1.67 -3.35 -7.87
CA ILE A 394 -2.31 -4.56 -7.31
C ILE A 394 -1.30 -5.50 -6.70
N ALA A 395 -0.11 -5.67 -7.31
CA ALA A 395 0.95 -6.47 -6.75
C ALA A 395 1.29 -5.98 -5.33
N VAL A 396 1.51 -6.92 -4.39
CA VAL A 396 1.78 -6.57 -2.99
C VAL A 396 3.05 -5.74 -2.88
N ALA A 397 4.13 -6.15 -3.55
CA ALA A 397 5.37 -5.38 -3.63
C ALA A 397 5.17 -4.13 -4.49
N SER A 398 5.39 -2.96 -3.92
CA SER A 398 5.19 -1.67 -4.60
C SER A 398 6.29 -1.41 -5.64
N THR A 399 5.91 -0.94 -6.83
CA THR A 399 6.82 -0.64 -7.95
C THR A 399 6.59 0.74 -8.54
N LYS A 400 5.53 0.92 -9.33
CA LYS A 400 5.22 2.20 -9.98
C LYS A 400 4.82 3.30 -8.98
N ALA A 401 4.24 2.94 -7.84
CA ALA A 401 3.94 3.92 -6.80
C ALA A 401 5.23 4.56 -6.26
N TYR A 402 6.30 3.80 -6.08
CA TYR A 402 7.59 4.32 -5.66
C TYR A 402 8.15 5.36 -6.62
N THR A 403 8.24 5.03 -7.90
CA THR A 403 8.81 5.95 -8.91
C THR A 403 7.94 7.18 -9.13
N THR A 404 6.62 7.07 -9.02
CA THR A 404 5.73 8.24 -9.08
C THR A 404 5.81 9.10 -7.82
N GLN A 405 6.02 8.53 -6.63
CA GLN A 405 6.32 9.28 -5.41
C GLN A 405 7.63 10.06 -5.55
N LEU A 406 8.67 9.43 -6.11
CA LEU A 406 9.93 10.12 -6.44
C LEU A 406 9.67 11.29 -7.39
N ALA A 407 8.93 11.10 -8.48
CA ALA A 407 8.62 12.16 -9.44
C ALA A 407 7.94 13.38 -8.78
N VAL A 408 7.01 13.14 -7.83
CA VAL A 408 6.40 14.22 -7.02
C VAL A 408 7.44 14.92 -6.15
N PHE A 409 8.34 14.17 -5.51
CA PHE A 409 9.41 14.77 -4.71
C PHE A 409 10.35 15.63 -5.55
N TYR A 410 10.72 15.21 -6.76
CA TYR A 410 11.53 16.04 -7.67
C TYR A 410 10.83 17.35 -8.03
N LEU A 411 9.51 17.32 -8.26
CA LEU A 411 8.73 18.55 -8.46
C LEU A 411 8.72 19.46 -7.22
N ILE A 412 8.54 18.87 -6.02
CA ILE A 412 8.59 19.61 -4.74
C ILE A 412 9.97 20.27 -4.55
N VAL A 413 11.06 19.52 -4.77
CA VAL A 413 12.42 20.04 -4.66
C VAL A 413 12.66 21.20 -5.63
N ALA A 414 12.27 21.05 -6.90
CA ALA A 414 12.38 22.11 -7.90
C ALA A 414 11.55 23.35 -7.51
N LYS A 415 10.32 23.14 -7.02
CA LYS A 415 9.44 24.23 -6.56
C LYS A 415 10.06 24.98 -5.36
N MET A 416 10.52 24.24 -4.36
CA MET A 416 11.18 24.83 -3.19
C MET A 416 12.47 25.58 -3.56
N ALA A 417 13.28 25.00 -4.45
CA ALA A 417 14.52 25.64 -4.90
C ALA A 417 14.24 26.94 -5.67
N GLN A 418 13.24 26.96 -6.52
CA GLN A 418 12.77 28.14 -7.23
C GLN A 418 12.28 29.22 -6.26
N LEU A 419 11.32 28.87 -5.40
CA LEU A 419 10.66 29.83 -4.49
C LEU A 419 11.62 30.45 -3.47
N ARG A 420 12.64 29.68 -3.06
CA ARG A 420 13.68 30.12 -2.11
C ARG A 420 14.88 30.79 -2.79
N GLY A 421 14.84 30.94 -4.12
CA GLY A 421 15.90 31.61 -4.88
C GLY A 421 17.21 30.82 -4.95
N VAL A 422 17.18 29.51 -4.70
CA VAL A 422 18.33 28.61 -4.86
C VAL A 422 18.56 28.30 -6.33
N PHE A 423 17.49 28.04 -7.07
CA PHE A 423 17.50 27.91 -8.52
C PHE A 423 16.98 29.18 -9.19
N SER A 424 17.70 29.64 -10.20
CA SER A 424 17.18 30.59 -11.19
C SER A 424 16.06 29.97 -12.00
N GLN A 425 15.35 30.75 -12.79
CA GLN A 425 14.34 30.25 -13.71
C GLN A 425 14.93 29.23 -14.71
N GLU A 426 16.12 29.51 -15.24
CA GLU A 426 16.79 28.64 -16.21
C GLU A 426 17.21 27.29 -15.59
N GLU A 427 17.77 27.31 -14.38
CA GLU A 427 18.14 26.12 -13.63
C GLU A 427 16.92 25.28 -13.28
N THR A 428 15.82 25.92 -12.86
CA THR A 428 14.56 25.22 -12.61
C THR A 428 14.04 24.53 -13.86
N GLN A 429 14.01 25.25 -14.99
CA GLN A 429 13.59 24.68 -16.27
C GLN A 429 14.51 23.54 -16.74
N SER A 430 15.82 23.65 -16.49
CA SER A 430 16.79 22.60 -16.80
C SER A 430 16.53 21.34 -15.98
N PHE A 431 16.30 21.49 -14.67
CA PHE A 431 15.95 20.40 -13.76
C PHE A 431 14.62 19.71 -14.18
N ILE A 432 13.60 20.51 -14.53
CA ILE A 432 12.32 19.98 -15.00
C ILE A 432 12.45 19.26 -16.35
N ARG A 433 13.27 19.77 -17.29
CA ARG A 433 13.52 19.05 -18.56
C ARG A 433 14.16 17.68 -18.33
N GLU A 434 15.07 17.58 -17.38
CA GLU A 434 15.72 16.29 -17.07
C GLU A 434 14.72 15.33 -16.39
N LEU A 435 13.82 15.82 -15.53
CA LEU A 435 12.72 15.03 -14.99
C LEU A 435 11.79 14.52 -16.10
N GLN A 436 11.43 15.37 -17.06
CA GLN A 436 10.58 15.00 -18.21
C GLN A 436 11.26 13.98 -19.14
N ARG A 437 12.58 13.88 -19.13
CA ARG A 437 13.36 12.90 -19.89
C ARG A 437 13.38 11.51 -19.24
N THR A 438 13.08 11.43 -17.94
CA THR A 438 13.16 10.19 -17.15
C THR A 438 12.34 9.04 -17.76
N PRO A 439 11.09 9.23 -18.22
CA PRO A 439 10.31 8.16 -18.86
C PRO A 439 11.04 7.50 -20.03
N ASP A 440 11.68 8.28 -20.90
CA ASP A 440 12.38 7.75 -22.08
C ASP A 440 13.63 6.96 -21.69
N VAL A 441 14.35 7.38 -20.65
CA VAL A 441 15.49 6.64 -20.12
C VAL A 441 15.05 5.32 -19.48
N MET A 442 13.93 5.34 -18.76
CA MET A 442 13.35 4.12 -18.18
C MET A 442 12.89 3.14 -19.26
N LYS A 443 12.30 3.60 -20.37
CA LYS A 443 11.96 2.74 -21.52
C LYS A 443 13.20 1.98 -22.04
N LYS A 444 14.35 2.64 -22.14
CA LYS A 444 15.60 1.97 -22.53
C LYS A 444 16.06 0.90 -21.54
N VAL A 445 15.90 1.14 -20.23
CA VAL A 445 16.17 0.10 -19.21
C VAL A 445 15.24 -1.08 -19.40
N LEU A 446 13.95 -0.85 -19.65
CA LEU A 446 12.95 -1.90 -19.89
C LEU A 446 13.23 -2.69 -21.19
N GLU A 447 13.75 -2.04 -22.21
CA GLU A 447 14.23 -2.72 -23.45
C GLU A 447 15.39 -3.68 -23.15
N GLY A 448 16.29 -3.31 -22.23
CA GLY A 448 17.43 -4.13 -21.76
C GLY A 448 17.06 -5.24 -20.76
N ARG A 449 15.78 -5.47 -20.47
CA ARG A 449 15.33 -6.39 -19.41
C ARG A 449 15.84 -7.83 -19.53
N GLN A 450 16.15 -8.31 -20.75
CA GLN A 450 16.71 -9.66 -20.96
C GLN A 450 18.14 -9.78 -20.42
N GLU A 451 18.91 -8.71 -20.42
CA GLU A 451 20.24 -8.69 -19.81
C GLU A 451 20.13 -8.73 -18.29
N ILE A 452 19.17 -7.98 -17.71
CA ILE A 452 18.88 -8.02 -16.28
C ILE A 452 18.41 -9.42 -15.85
N HIS A 453 17.62 -10.11 -16.69
CA HIS A 453 17.21 -11.49 -16.44
C HIS A 453 18.41 -12.45 -16.37
N LYS A 454 19.41 -12.27 -17.22
CA LYS A 454 20.66 -13.05 -17.12
C LYS A 454 21.41 -12.78 -15.81
N LEU A 455 21.41 -11.53 -15.34
CA LEU A 455 22.00 -11.18 -14.04
C LEU A 455 21.22 -11.78 -12.86
N ALA A 456 19.90 -11.86 -12.97
CA ALA A 456 19.06 -12.50 -11.95
C ALA A 456 19.48 -13.97 -11.71
N ASN A 457 19.87 -14.70 -12.76
CA ASN A 457 20.36 -16.06 -12.64
C ASN A 457 21.65 -16.19 -11.81
N LYS A 458 22.46 -15.11 -11.70
CA LYS A 458 23.68 -15.11 -10.89
C LYS A 458 23.41 -15.10 -9.39
N VAL A 459 22.26 -14.60 -9.01
CA VAL A 459 21.84 -14.49 -7.60
C VAL A 459 20.68 -15.42 -7.25
N LEU A 460 20.21 -16.22 -8.20
CA LEU A 460 19.03 -17.07 -8.05
C LEU A 460 19.12 -18.02 -6.85
N GLU A 461 20.25 -18.67 -6.65
CA GLU A 461 20.46 -19.67 -5.60
C GLU A 461 21.00 -19.07 -4.30
N ALA A 462 21.16 -17.74 -4.24
CA ALA A 462 21.64 -17.07 -3.05
C ALA A 462 20.65 -17.25 -1.88
N LYS A 463 21.20 -17.49 -0.68
CA LYS A 463 20.45 -17.42 0.58
C LYS A 463 20.58 -16.03 1.21
N ASP A 464 21.78 -15.50 1.14
CA ASP A 464 22.18 -14.19 1.65
C ASP A 464 22.83 -13.39 0.52
N LEU A 465 22.59 -12.09 0.47
CA LEU A 465 23.08 -11.20 -0.56
C LEU A 465 23.33 -9.81 0.01
N PHE A 466 24.45 -9.20 -0.37
CA PHE A 466 24.74 -7.81 -0.02
C PHE A 466 24.44 -6.87 -1.18
N MET A 467 23.93 -5.69 -0.85
CA MET A 467 23.78 -4.60 -1.80
C MET A 467 24.60 -3.41 -1.33
N ILE A 468 25.47 -2.86 -2.18
CA ILE A 468 26.40 -1.80 -1.77
C ILE A 468 26.38 -0.61 -2.72
N GLY A 469 26.36 0.60 -2.16
CA GLY A 469 26.34 1.86 -2.91
C GLY A 469 26.69 3.06 -2.04
N ARG A 470 26.88 4.22 -2.67
CA ARG A 470 27.16 5.48 -1.96
C ARG A 470 26.17 6.56 -2.38
N GLY A 471 25.85 7.47 -1.43
CA GLY A 471 24.94 8.57 -1.69
C GLY A 471 23.57 8.07 -2.17
N LEU A 472 23.10 8.57 -3.31
CA LEU A 472 21.82 8.15 -3.90
C LEU A 472 21.80 6.65 -4.27
N ASP A 473 22.94 6.08 -4.68
CA ASP A 473 23.02 4.64 -4.98
C ASP A 473 22.72 3.78 -3.76
N TYR A 474 23.14 4.19 -2.56
CA TYR A 474 22.76 3.51 -1.33
C TYR A 474 21.24 3.55 -1.10
N SER A 475 20.61 4.71 -1.31
CA SER A 475 19.14 4.84 -1.18
C SER A 475 18.36 3.96 -2.17
N ILE A 476 18.85 3.86 -3.41
CA ILE A 476 18.28 2.97 -4.44
C ILE A 476 18.39 1.49 -4.01
N LEU A 477 19.54 1.10 -3.47
CA LEU A 477 19.81 -0.28 -3.07
C LEU A 477 19.05 -0.71 -1.81
N LEU A 478 18.71 0.22 -0.92
CA LEU A 478 17.76 -0.04 0.18
C LEU A 478 16.42 -0.53 -0.39
N GLU A 479 15.90 0.17 -1.40
CA GLU A 479 14.66 -0.24 -2.07
C GLU A 479 14.82 -1.55 -2.86
N GLY A 480 15.91 -1.71 -3.61
CA GLY A 480 16.22 -2.95 -4.32
C GLY A 480 16.31 -4.17 -3.39
N SER A 481 16.96 -4.01 -2.25
CA SER A 481 17.05 -5.03 -1.20
C SER A 481 15.68 -5.38 -0.63
N LEU A 482 14.83 -4.36 -0.37
CA LEU A 482 13.46 -4.59 0.10
C LEU A 482 12.67 -5.41 -0.94
N LYS A 483 12.70 -5.01 -2.22
CA LYS A 483 12.00 -5.75 -3.29
C LYS A 483 12.46 -7.19 -3.38
N LEU A 484 13.77 -7.43 -3.32
CA LEU A 484 14.32 -8.77 -3.38
C LEU A 484 13.86 -9.64 -2.20
N LYS A 485 13.90 -9.10 -0.98
CA LYS A 485 13.38 -9.77 0.23
C LYS A 485 11.90 -10.14 0.10
N GLU A 486 11.09 -9.18 -0.31
CA GLU A 486 9.63 -9.33 -0.38
C GLU A 486 9.21 -10.46 -1.32
N VAL A 487 9.77 -10.52 -2.52
CA VAL A 487 9.27 -11.41 -3.57
C VAL A 487 10.06 -12.70 -3.73
N SER A 488 11.37 -12.71 -3.41
CA SER A 488 12.24 -13.87 -3.62
C SER A 488 12.62 -14.63 -2.34
N TYR A 489 12.35 -14.01 -1.18
CA TYR A 489 12.71 -14.52 0.15
C TYR A 489 14.22 -14.69 0.39
N ILE A 490 15.06 -14.12 -0.47
CA ILE A 490 16.50 -14.03 -0.25
C ILE A 490 16.73 -12.99 0.86
N HIS A 491 17.49 -13.36 1.88
CA HIS A 491 17.93 -12.41 2.89
C HIS A 491 18.95 -11.46 2.27
N SER A 492 18.56 -10.22 2.03
CA SER A 492 19.43 -9.20 1.42
C SER A 492 19.56 -7.99 2.35
N GLU A 493 20.76 -7.43 2.43
CA GLU A 493 21.02 -6.23 3.19
C GLU A 493 21.73 -5.18 2.33
N ALA A 494 21.23 -3.96 2.37
CA ALA A 494 21.87 -2.83 1.70
C ALA A 494 22.73 -2.04 2.68
N TYR A 495 23.97 -1.75 2.29
CA TYR A 495 24.92 -0.98 3.07
C TYR A 495 25.46 0.22 2.29
N ALA A 496 25.64 1.33 2.97
CA ALA A 496 26.55 2.34 2.48
C ALA A 496 27.94 1.70 2.39
N SER A 497 28.55 1.67 1.19
CA SER A 497 29.74 0.85 0.91
C SER A 497 30.91 1.11 1.86
N GLY A 498 31.02 2.33 2.40
CA GLY A 498 32.03 2.68 3.42
C GLY A 498 31.84 1.97 4.75
N GLU A 499 30.58 1.69 5.13
CA GLU A 499 30.22 1.08 6.40
C GLU A 499 30.55 -0.42 6.48
N LEU A 500 30.71 -1.08 5.32
CA LEU A 500 31.11 -2.50 5.33
C LEU A 500 32.36 -2.77 6.15
N LYS A 501 33.32 -1.85 6.16
CA LYS A 501 34.59 -1.96 6.90
C LYS A 501 34.41 -1.96 8.42
N HIS A 502 33.26 -1.51 8.92
CA HIS A 502 32.96 -1.36 10.34
C HIS A 502 32.22 -2.56 10.93
N GLY A 503 32.27 -3.71 10.24
CA GLY A 503 31.71 -4.97 10.74
C GLY A 503 31.22 -5.90 9.63
N PRO A 504 30.26 -5.51 8.78
CA PRO A 504 29.58 -6.42 7.85
C PRO A 504 30.49 -7.12 6.85
N ILE A 505 31.65 -6.54 6.51
CA ILE A 505 32.63 -7.15 5.61
C ILE A 505 33.16 -8.50 6.12
N ALA A 506 33.03 -8.79 7.42
CA ALA A 506 33.38 -10.08 8.00
C ALA A 506 32.51 -11.24 7.46
N LEU A 507 31.34 -10.94 6.90
CA LEU A 507 30.42 -11.90 6.30
C LEU A 507 30.75 -12.22 4.84
N ILE A 508 31.63 -11.45 4.21
CA ILE A 508 32.04 -11.67 2.81
C ILE A 508 33.00 -12.86 2.77
N THR A 509 32.60 -13.90 2.09
CA THR A 509 33.38 -15.12 1.84
C THR A 509 33.43 -15.43 0.35
N GLN A 510 34.08 -16.55 -0.02
CA GLN A 510 34.11 -17.01 -1.40
C GLN A 510 32.71 -17.19 -1.96
N ASP A 511 32.46 -16.64 -3.16
CA ASP A 511 31.20 -16.69 -3.90
C ASP A 511 30.00 -16.00 -3.21
N THR A 512 30.27 -15.13 -2.21
CA THR A 512 29.21 -14.28 -1.63
C THR A 512 28.70 -13.31 -2.70
N PRO A 513 27.40 -13.34 -3.06
CA PRO A 513 26.87 -12.44 -4.08
C PRO A 513 26.74 -11.02 -3.53
N VAL A 514 27.22 -10.06 -4.31
CA VAL A 514 27.15 -8.63 -4.02
C VAL A 514 26.59 -7.89 -5.23
N VAL A 515 25.48 -7.21 -5.05
CA VAL A 515 24.92 -6.28 -6.03
C VAL A 515 25.42 -4.87 -5.72
N ALA A 516 26.02 -4.20 -6.69
CA ALA A 516 26.54 -2.85 -6.55
C ALA A 516 25.92 -1.89 -7.56
N ALA A 517 25.75 -0.63 -7.17
CA ALA A 517 25.31 0.44 -8.05
C ALA A 517 26.37 1.55 -8.12
N VAL A 518 26.66 2.05 -9.35
CA VAL A 518 27.60 3.12 -9.61
C VAL A 518 26.98 4.10 -10.62
N THR A 519 26.20 5.05 -10.13
CA THR A 519 25.54 6.06 -10.97
C THR A 519 26.01 7.49 -10.69
N GLN A 520 26.73 7.70 -9.58
CA GLN A 520 27.18 9.01 -9.10
C GLN A 520 28.64 9.26 -9.50
N GLU A 521 28.88 10.14 -10.50
CA GLU A 521 30.22 10.41 -11.03
C GLU A 521 31.20 10.83 -9.93
N LYS A 522 30.79 11.74 -9.05
CA LYS A 522 31.63 12.25 -7.94
C LYS A 522 32.04 11.17 -6.93
N LEU A 523 31.30 10.08 -6.84
CA LEU A 523 31.49 8.99 -5.87
C LEU A 523 32.11 7.75 -6.51
N MET A 524 32.18 7.66 -7.83
CA MET A 524 32.62 6.50 -8.61
C MET A 524 33.92 5.89 -8.10
N SER A 525 34.97 6.71 -7.97
CA SER A 525 36.30 6.20 -7.56
C SER A 525 36.30 5.54 -6.18
N LYS A 526 35.52 6.09 -5.25
CA LYS A 526 35.34 5.55 -3.90
C LYS A 526 34.51 4.26 -3.92
N GLU A 527 33.45 4.23 -4.73
CA GLU A 527 32.58 3.08 -4.85
C GLU A 527 33.33 1.90 -5.50
N LEU A 528 34.03 2.12 -6.61
CA LEU A 528 34.85 1.10 -7.27
C LEU A 528 35.96 0.55 -6.35
N SER A 529 36.51 1.40 -5.45
CA SER A 529 37.46 0.92 -4.44
C SER A 529 36.82 -0.04 -3.45
N ASN A 530 35.60 0.24 -2.99
CA ASN A 530 34.86 -0.69 -2.10
C ASN A 530 34.45 -1.98 -2.80
N ILE A 531 34.02 -1.91 -4.07
CA ILE A 531 33.72 -3.10 -4.88
C ILE A 531 34.97 -3.98 -5.04
N LYS A 532 36.12 -3.41 -5.36
CA LYS A 532 37.39 -4.14 -5.43
C LYS A 532 37.75 -4.78 -4.08
N GLU A 533 37.47 -4.13 -2.98
CA GLU A 533 37.77 -4.62 -1.65
C GLU A 533 36.93 -5.87 -1.30
N VAL A 534 35.62 -5.88 -1.56
CA VAL A 534 34.77 -7.07 -1.32
C VAL A 534 35.12 -8.18 -2.31
N ARG A 535 35.42 -7.86 -3.56
CA ARG A 535 35.89 -8.84 -4.54
C ARG A 535 37.19 -9.53 -4.13
N SER A 536 38.14 -8.79 -3.57
CA SER A 536 39.41 -9.38 -3.10
C SER A 536 39.22 -10.40 -1.96
N ARG A 537 38.04 -10.44 -1.34
CA ARG A 537 37.62 -11.40 -0.32
C ARG A 537 36.77 -12.54 -0.86
N GLY A 538 36.61 -12.59 -2.20
CA GLY A 538 35.92 -13.68 -2.88
C GLY A 538 34.46 -13.37 -3.28
N ALA A 539 33.97 -12.14 -3.13
CA ALA A 539 32.62 -11.79 -3.53
C ALA A 539 32.41 -11.90 -5.06
N ASP A 540 31.25 -12.40 -5.46
CA ASP A 540 30.75 -12.33 -6.83
C ASP A 540 29.96 -11.05 -7.03
N ILE A 541 30.34 -10.24 -8.04
CA ILE A 541 29.81 -8.90 -8.23
C ILE A 541 28.83 -8.85 -9.40
N VAL A 542 27.60 -8.42 -9.10
CA VAL A 542 26.61 -7.96 -10.08
C VAL A 542 26.58 -6.43 -10.02
N LEU A 543 26.95 -5.76 -11.12
CA LEU A 543 27.17 -4.33 -11.17
C LEU A 543 26.14 -3.63 -12.06
N PHE A 544 25.41 -2.65 -11.49
CA PHE A 544 24.60 -1.69 -12.24
C PHE A 544 25.37 -0.37 -12.34
N ILE A 545 25.76 0.02 -13.54
CA ILE A 545 26.62 1.19 -13.73
C ILE A 545 26.11 2.09 -14.84
N LYS A 546 26.17 3.41 -14.64
CA LYS A 546 25.88 4.40 -15.67
C LYS A 546 26.85 4.23 -16.83
N GLU A 547 26.38 4.20 -18.08
CA GLU A 547 27.15 3.86 -19.28
C GLU A 547 28.41 4.73 -19.44
N SER A 548 28.30 6.03 -19.20
CA SER A 548 29.43 6.95 -19.27
C SER A 548 30.55 6.65 -18.25
N LEU A 549 30.23 5.97 -17.15
CA LEU A 549 31.17 5.60 -16.08
C LEU A 549 31.81 4.23 -16.29
N ALA A 550 31.35 3.47 -17.28
CA ALA A 550 31.75 2.08 -17.47
C ALA A 550 33.09 1.89 -18.21
N LYS A 551 33.78 2.95 -18.65
CA LYS A 551 34.94 2.86 -19.55
C LYS A 551 36.12 2.08 -18.98
N ASP A 552 36.32 2.14 -17.66
CA ASP A 552 37.51 1.59 -16.99
C ASP A 552 37.15 0.51 -15.93
N ILE A 553 35.98 -0.12 -16.06
CA ILE A 553 35.58 -1.20 -15.14
C ILE A 553 36.25 -2.54 -15.49
N ASP A 554 36.42 -3.39 -14.48
CA ASP A 554 36.90 -4.76 -14.65
C ASP A 554 35.86 -5.59 -15.41
N ARG A 555 36.27 -6.18 -16.52
CA ARG A 555 35.41 -7.05 -17.35
C ARG A 555 34.99 -8.36 -16.65
N ALA A 556 35.54 -8.64 -15.49
CA ALA A 556 35.15 -9.75 -14.65
C ALA A 556 33.87 -9.56 -13.85
N TYR A 557 33.27 -8.33 -13.84
CA TYR A 557 31.98 -8.08 -13.21
C TYR A 557 30.85 -8.44 -14.17
N ASP A 558 29.81 -9.10 -13.64
CA ASP A 558 28.55 -9.28 -14.35
C ASP A 558 27.81 -7.93 -14.35
N THR A 559 27.77 -7.22 -15.47
CA THR A 559 27.42 -5.80 -15.52
C THR A 559 26.19 -5.51 -16.37
N PHE A 560 25.30 -4.65 -15.87
CA PHE A 560 24.25 -3.99 -16.64
C PHE A 560 24.59 -2.50 -16.80
N HIS A 561 24.54 -2.00 -18.04
CA HIS A 561 24.82 -0.61 -18.37
C HIS A 561 23.50 0.19 -18.35
N LEU A 562 23.39 1.10 -17.37
CA LEU A 562 22.28 2.03 -17.26
C LEU A 562 22.47 3.19 -18.25
N PRO A 563 21.45 3.60 -19.01
CA PRO A 563 21.53 4.75 -19.90
C PRO A 563 21.87 6.04 -19.15
N ASP A 564 22.59 6.97 -19.82
CA ASP A 564 23.06 8.20 -19.21
C ASP A 564 21.95 9.20 -18.89
N MET A 565 21.99 9.73 -17.69
CA MET A 565 21.24 10.89 -17.17
C MET A 565 22.15 11.72 -16.24
N GLN A 566 21.67 12.90 -15.81
CA GLN A 566 22.27 13.57 -14.66
C GLN A 566 22.18 12.68 -13.42
N ASP A 567 23.22 12.72 -12.59
CA ASP A 567 23.41 11.81 -11.46
C ASP A 567 22.18 11.74 -10.53
N GLU A 568 21.58 12.90 -10.25
CA GLU A 568 20.42 13.04 -9.37
C GLU A 568 19.18 12.30 -9.89
N PHE A 569 19.04 12.16 -11.22
CA PHE A 569 17.89 11.53 -11.87
C PHE A 569 18.08 10.03 -12.15
N MET A 570 19.27 9.49 -11.91
CA MET A 570 19.54 8.06 -12.11
C MET A 570 18.76 7.15 -11.17
N VAL A 571 18.17 7.71 -10.10
CA VAL A 571 17.41 6.96 -9.08
C VAL A 571 16.28 6.14 -9.69
N MET A 572 15.44 6.75 -10.54
CA MET A 572 14.28 6.07 -11.11
C MET A 572 14.66 4.98 -12.12
N PRO A 573 15.54 5.23 -13.12
CA PRO A 573 16.00 4.17 -14.03
C PRO A 573 16.71 3.00 -13.33
N ALA A 574 17.55 3.29 -12.34
CA ALA A 574 18.25 2.24 -11.58
C ALA A 574 17.28 1.41 -10.72
N SER A 575 16.26 2.06 -10.14
CA SER A 575 15.21 1.36 -9.39
C SER A 575 14.42 0.38 -10.26
N VAL A 576 14.08 0.76 -11.50
CA VAL A 576 13.43 -0.15 -12.46
C VAL A 576 14.30 -1.38 -12.73
N ALA A 577 15.62 -1.20 -12.92
CA ALA A 577 16.53 -2.31 -13.14
C ALA A 577 16.58 -3.28 -11.95
N LEU A 578 16.59 -2.76 -10.71
CA LEU A 578 16.58 -3.57 -9.48
C LEU A 578 15.22 -4.26 -9.24
N GLN A 579 14.11 -3.59 -9.58
CA GLN A 579 12.79 -4.20 -9.54
C GLN A 579 12.67 -5.38 -10.51
N LEU A 580 13.20 -5.23 -11.74
CA LEU A 580 13.29 -6.32 -12.72
C LEU A 580 14.18 -7.46 -12.21
N LEU A 581 15.31 -7.15 -11.56
CA LEU A 581 16.17 -8.17 -10.95
C LEU A 581 15.38 -9.00 -9.92
N ALA A 582 14.69 -8.33 -8.99
CA ALA A 582 13.90 -8.98 -7.96
C ALA A 582 12.73 -9.80 -8.56
N TYR A 583 12.04 -9.25 -9.57
CA TYR A 583 10.97 -9.93 -10.29
C TYR A 583 11.46 -11.23 -10.94
N TYR A 584 12.55 -11.19 -11.71
CA TYR A 584 13.07 -12.39 -12.41
C TYR A 584 13.56 -13.44 -11.42
N VAL A 585 14.28 -13.07 -10.37
CA VAL A 585 14.68 -14.01 -9.32
C VAL A 585 13.47 -14.73 -8.71
N SER A 586 12.39 -14.01 -8.44
CA SER A 586 11.18 -14.59 -7.87
C SER A 586 10.43 -15.49 -8.86
N SER A 587 10.24 -15.00 -10.08
CA SER A 587 9.56 -15.71 -11.17
C SER A 587 10.27 -17.02 -11.52
N ASP A 588 11.60 -17.01 -11.63
CA ASP A 588 12.41 -18.19 -11.97
C ASP A 588 12.44 -19.22 -10.83
N LYS A 589 12.26 -18.77 -9.57
CA LYS A 589 12.00 -19.67 -8.42
C LYS A 589 10.59 -20.27 -8.42
N GLY A 590 9.71 -19.85 -9.33
CA GLY A 590 8.32 -20.31 -9.40
C GLY A 590 7.41 -19.77 -8.29
N PHE A 591 7.77 -18.62 -7.68
CA PHE A 591 6.96 -18.00 -6.64
C PHE A 591 5.84 -17.14 -7.24
N ASP A 592 4.77 -16.94 -6.46
CA ASP A 592 3.71 -15.98 -6.78
C ASP A 592 4.21 -14.57 -6.45
N VAL A 593 4.71 -13.87 -7.47
CA VAL A 593 5.32 -12.53 -7.35
C VAL A 593 4.30 -11.48 -6.90
N ASP A 594 3.03 -11.67 -7.27
CA ASP A 594 1.94 -10.71 -6.94
C ASP A 594 1.50 -10.83 -5.48
N LYS A 595 1.60 -12.05 -4.91
CA LYS A 595 1.12 -12.36 -3.56
C LYS A 595 2.20 -13.10 -2.76
N PRO A 596 3.30 -12.43 -2.41
CA PRO A 596 4.37 -13.05 -1.62
C PRO A 596 3.85 -13.40 -0.21
N ARG A 597 4.38 -14.52 0.32
CA ARG A 597 3.96 -15.02 1.65
C ARG A 597 4.18 -14.00 2.75
N ASN A 598 3.29 -13.99 3.74
CA ASN A 598 3.38 -13.16 4.94
C ASN A 598 3.39 -11.64 4.68
N LEU A 599 2.94 -11.20 3.50
CA LEU A 599 2.83 -9.78 3.16
C LEU A 599 1.42 -9.42 2.68
N ALA A 600 0.98 -8.25 3.05
CA ALA A 600 -0.25 -7.63 2.55
C ALA A 600 0.07 -6.29 1.88
N LYS A 601 -0.71 -5.91 0.86
CA LYS A 601 -0.50 -4.65 0.13
C LYS A 601 -0.60 -3.41 1.02
N VAL A 602 -1.45 -3.45 2.04
CA VAL A 602 -1.75 -2.30 2.92
C VAL A 602 -1.85 -2.78 4.36
N VAL A 603 -1.25 -2.06 5.30
CA VAL A 603 -1.30 -2.32 6.75
C VAL A 603 -2.20 -1.29 7.41
N THR A 604 -3.39 -1.69 7.87
CA THR A 604 -4.40 -0.82 8.52
C THR A 604 -4.64 -1.16 9.99
N VAL A 605 -3.77 -1.95 10.59
CA VAL A 605 -3.75 -2.28 12.01
C VAL A 605 -2.34 -2.11 12.53
N GLU A 606 -2.20 -1.62 13.77
CA GLU A 606 -0.93 -1.57 14.48
C GLU A 606 -0.49 -2.96 14.96
#